data_bf1616cd1b04d1606baaef1f21252570
#
_entry.id   bf1616cd1b04d1606baaef1f21252570
#
_cell.length_a   1.000
_cell.length_b   1.000
_cell.length_c   1.000
_cell.angle_alpha   90.00
_cell.angle_beta   90.00
_cell.angle_gamma   90.00
#
_symmetry.space_group_name_H-M   'P 1'
#
loop_
_entity.id
_entity.type
_entity.pdbx_description
1 polymer ?
#
loop_
_entity_poly.entity_id
_entity_poly.type
_entity_poly.pdbx_seq_one_letter_code
_entity_poly.pdbx_strand_id
1 'polypeptide(L)'
;MKRVTIYDVANEAGVSLATVSRVINGSNVVKGGTKQKVEEAIEKLGYKPNAIAQGLALQKTTTIALVIPEASFTYTGQIINGLLDVAKIYKYNIMLHTTTEGINEINDIIENIIKSRVDGVVIYNDKLMREELNTLTKYNVPIVIIGNKVSDAKISSVYVDIENAVYELVMKYLEGGKRDIAI
;
A
#
# COMPACT_ATOMS: atom_id res chain seq x y z
N MET A 1 20.43 -26.11 2.17
CA MET A 1 20.28 -26.04 0.70
C MET A 1 20.64 -24.63 0.25
N LYS A 2 21.52 -24.50 -0.76
CA LYS A 2 21.87 -23.20 -1.35
C LYS A 2 20.67 -22.68 -2.17
N ARG A 3 20.24 -21.47 -1.91
CA ARG A 3 19.11 -20.85 -2.63
C ARG A 3 19.54 -20.56 -4.08
N VAL A 4 18.74 -21.03 -5.04
CA VAL A 4 18.99 -20.74 -6.46
C VAL A 4 18.89 -19.23 -6.71
N THR A 5 19.82 -18.70 -7.46
CA THR A 5 19.96 -17.27 -7.73
C THR A 5 19.70 -16.96 -9.20
N ILE A 6 19.52 -15.70 -9.53
CA ILE A 6 19.36 -15.24 -10.91
C ILE A 6 20.63 -15.51 -11.76
N TYR A 7 21.79 -15.60 -11.12
CA TYR A 7 23.06 -15.98 -11.77
C TYR A 7 23.05 -17.44 -12.22
N ASP A 8 22.46 -18.33 -11.42
CA ASP A 8 22.35 -19.75 -11.78
C ASP A 8 21.42 -19.92 -13.01
N VAL A 9 20.33 -19.12 -13.08
CA VAL A 9 19.41 -19.09 -14.24
C VAL A 9 20.13 -18.56 -15.48
N ALA A 10 20.93 -17.50 -15.35
CA ALA A 10 21.70 -16.94 -16.48
C ALA A 10 22.69 -17.94 -17.05
N ASN A 11 23.39 -18.66 -16.17
CA ASN A 11 24.34 -19.72 -16.56
C ASN A 11 23.62 -20.90 -17.23
N GLU A 12 22.52 -21.38 -16.68
CA GLU A 12 21.74 -22.49 -17.24
C GLU A 12 21.15 -22.13 -18.61
N ALA A 13 20.60 -20.94 -18.76
CA ALA A 13 20.01 -20.48 -20.01
C ALA A 13 21.06 -20.04 -21.07
N GLY A 14 22.32 -19.90 -20.69
CA GLY A 14 23.40 -19.42 -21.58
C GLY A 14 23.22 -17.97 -22.04
N VAL A 15 22.66 -17.09 -21.17
CA VAL A 15 22.39 -15.69 -21.48
C VAL A 15 22.92 -14.75 -20.42
N SER A 16 22.96 -13.45 -20.73
CA SER A 16 23.36 -12.45 -19.73
C SER A 16 22.34 -12.28 -18.63
N LEU A 17 22.82 -11.86 -17.44
CA LEU A 17 21.97 -11.49 -16.29
C LEU A 17 20.90 -10.45 -16.68
N ALA A 18 21.26 -9.48 -17.49
CA ALA A 18 20.34 -8.45 -17.98
C ALA A 18 19.21 -9.05 -18.85
N THR A 19 19.49 -10.11 -19.63
CA THR A 19 18.50 -10.81 -20.43
C THR A 19 17.52 -11.58 -19.53
N VAL A 20 18.01 -12.29 -18.52
CA VAL A 20 17.16 -12.97 -17.54
C VAL A 20 16.26 -11.98 -16.81
N SER A 21 16.83 -10.86 -16.34
CA SER A 21 16.06 -9.81 -15.66
C SER A 21 14.94 -9.23 -16.56
N ARG A 22 15.23 -9.00 -17.85
CA ARG A 22 14.22 -8.53 -18.81
C ARG A 22 13.09 -9.53 -19.01
N VAL A 23 13.40 -10.83 -19.12
CA VAL A 23 12.39 -11.89 -19.24
C VAL A 23 11.51 -11.94 -18.00
N ILE A 24 12.11 -11.96 -16.82
CA ILE A 24 11.39 -12.00 -15.53
C ILE A 24 10.46 -10.78 -15.37
N ASN A 25 10.89 -9.61 -15.84
CA ASN A 25 10.10 -8.37 -15.75
C ASN A 25 9.14 -8.18 -16.95
N GLY A 26 8.94 -9.18 -17.78
CA GLY A 26 7.96 -9.16 -18.87
C GLY A 26 8.30 -8.22 -20.03
N SER A 27 9.58 -7.92 -20.24
CA SER A 27 10.03 -7.03 -21.30
C SER A 27 9.84 -7.66 -22.70
N ASN A 28 9.19 -6.94 -23.60
CA ASN A 28 8.95 -7.36 -24.97
C ASN A 28 10.20 -7.27 -25.89
N VAL A 29 11.33 -6.78 -25.38
CA VAL A 29 12.58 -6.60 -26.16
C VAL A 29 13.33 -7.92 -26.38
N VAL A 30 13.01 -8.97 -25.62
CA VAL A 30 13.69 -10.27 -25.71
C VAL A 30 13.04 -11.14 -26.78
N LYS A 31 13.82 -11.65 -27.73
CA LYS A 31 13.35 -12.56 -28.80
C LYS A 31 12.73 -13.83 -28.20
N GLY A 32 11.66 -14.33 -28.81
CA GLY A 32 10.87 -15.46 -28.30
C GLY A 32 11.71 -16.71 -27.96
N GLY A 33 12.64 -17.12 -28.81
CA GLY A 33 13.49 -18.28 -28.51
C GLY A 33 14.45 -18.08 -27.32
N THR A 34 14.88 -16.84 -27.05
CA THR A 34 15.70 -16.53 -25.87
C THR A 34 14.82 -16.51 -24.61
N LYS A 35 13.59 -15.98 -24.73
CA LYS A 35 12.62 -15.98 -23.64
C LYS A 35 12.31 -17.40 -23.19
N GLN A 36 12.03 -18.29 -24.13
CA GLN A 36 11.74 -19.69 -23.85
C GLN A 36 12.88 -20.39 -23.12
N LYS A 37 14.14 -20.22 -23.55
CA LYS A 37 15.32 -20.78 -22.86
C LYS A 37 15.42 -20.33 -21.39
N VAL A 38 15.12 -19.06 -21.12
CA VAL A 38 15.15 -18.54 -19.75
C VAL A 38 14.01 -19.10 -18.93
N GLU A 39 12.80 -19.20 -19.48
CA GLU A 39 11.64 -19.79 -18.81
C GLU A 39 11.85 -21.26 -18.46
N GLU A 40 12.42 -22.06 -19.39
CA GLU A 40 12.82 -23.45 -19.15
C GLU A 40 13.89 -23.57 -18.04
N ALA A 41 14.88 -22.69 -18.03
CA ALA A 41 15.91 -22.68 -16.99
C ALA A 41 15.32 -22.31 -15.61
N ILE A 42 14.39 -21.36 -15.55
CA ILE A 42 13.66 -20.98 -14.32
C ILE A 42 12.90 -22.18 -13.76
N GLU A 43 12.15 -22.88 -14.61
CA GLU A 43 11.37 -24.05 -14.22
C GLU A 43 12.27 -25.21 -13.76
N LYS A 44 13.29 -25.54 -14.54
CA LYS A 44 14.26 -26.61 -14.23
C LYS A 44 14.96 -26.40 -12.89
N LEU A 45 15.37 -25.16 -12.57
CA LEU A 45 16.07 -24.83 -11.35
C LEU A 45 15.14 -24.55 -10.17
N GLY A 46 13.82 -24.44 -10.41
CA GLY A 46 12.86 -24.02 -9.39
C GLY A 46 13.15 -22.61 -8.87
N TYR A 47 13.69 -21.72 -9.73
CA TYR A 47 14.01 -20.37 -9.35
C TYR A 47 12.74 -19.55 -9.10
N LYS A 48 12.68 -18.88 -7.96
CA LYS A 48 11.63 -17.89 -7.67
C LYS A 48 12.24 -16.50 -7.61
N PRO A 49 11.74 -15.55 -8.43
CA PRO A 49 12.22 -14.18 -8.39
C PRO A 49 12.14 -13.59 -6.97
N ASN A 50 13.15 -12.85 -6.60
CA ASN A 50 13.16 -12.14 -5.33
C ASN A 50 12.43 -10.80 -5.49
N ALA A 51 11.25 -10.67 -4.88
CA ALA A 51 10.44 -9.45 -4.94
C ALA A 51 11.20 -8.21 -4.44
N ILE A 52 12.08 -8.36 -3.44
CA ILE A 52 12.91 -7.25 -2.94
C ILE A 52 13.89 -6.77 -4.02
N ALA A 53 14.55 -7.72 -4.72
CA ALA A 53 15.49 -7.37 -5.79
C ALA A 53 14.77 -6.76 -7.00
N GLN A 54 13.56 -7.24 -7.33
CA GLN A 54 12.73 -6.64 -8.38
C GLN A 54 12.27 -5.24 -7.99
N GLY A 55 11.81 -5.05 -6.77
CA GLY A 55 11.39 -3.75 -6.24
C GLY A 55 12.54 -2.73 -6.27
N LEU A 56 13.75 -3.15 -5.92
CA LEU A 56 14.94 -2.29 -5.98
C LEU A 56 15.24 -1.84 -7.42
N ALA A 57 15.12 -2.74 -8.39
CA ALA A 57 15.35 -2.44 -9.80
C ALA A 57 14.27 -1.52 -10.40
N LEU A 58 13.03 -1.65 -9.94
CA LEU A 58 11.88 -0.87 -10.40
C LEU A 58 11.64 0.39 -9.56
N GLN A 59 12.39 0.60 -8.49
CA GLN A 59 12.17 1.63 -7.47
C GLN A 59 10.74 1.60 -6.90
N LYS A 60 10.13 0.41 -6.85
CA LYS A 60 8.80 0.15 -6.31
C LYS A 60 8.84 -1.10 -5.43
N THR A 61 8.26 -1.01 -4.25
CA THR A 61 8.18 -2.16 -3.34
C THR A 61 6.90 -2.97 -3.51
N THR A 62 5.94 -2.45 -4.30
CA THR A 62 4.57 -2.99 -4.40
C THR A 62 3.97 -3.25 -3.02
N THR A 63 4.19 -2.31 -2.09
CA THR A 63 3.72 -2.38 -0.72
C THR A 63 3.07 -1.07 -0.32
N ILE A 64 1.88 -1.14 0.25
CA ILE A 64 1.17 -0.02 0.87
C ILE A 64 1.15 -0.26 2.38
N ALA A 65 1.53 0.73 3.16
CA ALA A 65 1.33 0.69 4.60
C ALA A 65 -0.12 1.06 4.93
N LEU A 66 -0.73 0.34 5.86
CA LEU A 66 -2.03 0.67 6.43
C LEU A 66 -1.85 0.90 7.92
N VAL A 67 -2.17 2.10 8.38
CA VAL A 67 -2.12 2.49 9.79
C VAL A 67 -3.54 2.61 10.32
N ILE A 68 -3.87 1.84 11.36
CA ILE A 68 -5.20 1.79 11.98
C ILE A 68 -5.09 1.84 13.50
N PRO A 69 -6.12 2.30 14.24
CA PRO A 69 -6.06 2.35 15.70
C PRO A 69 -6.03 0.95 16.31
N GLU A 70 -6.96 0.10 15.92
CA GLU A 70 -7.07 -1.28 16.42
C GLU A 70 -7.79 -2.16 15.39
N ALA A 71 -7.29 -3.38 15.20
CA ALA A 71 -7.84 -4.30 14.20
C ALA A 71 -9.12 -5.01 14.66
N SER A 72 -9.41 -5.01 15.96
CA SER A 72 -10.55 -5.75 16.56
C SER A 72 -11.91 -5.11 16.30
N PHE A 73 -11.97 -3.83 15.97
CA PHE A 73 -13.24 -3.16 15.69
C PHE A 73 -13.84 -3.63 14.36
N THR A 74 -15.15 -3.91 14.35
CA THR A 74 -15.87 -4.38 13.16
C THR A 74 -15.70 -3.44 11.97
N TYR A 75 -15.74 -2.13 12.19
CA TYR A 75 -15.56 -1.14 11.14
C TYR A 75 -14.13 -1.15 10.55
N THR A 76 -13.14 -1.33 11.39
CA THR A 76 -11.74 -1.46 10.96
C THR A 76 -11.55 -2.69 10.07
N GLY A 77 -12.21 -3.81 10.40
CA GLY A 77 -12.21 -5.02 9.59
C GLY A 77 -12.77 -4.80 8.18
N GLN A 78 -13.80 -3.98 8.03
CA GLN A 78 -14.35 -3.64 6.70
C GLN A 78 -13.36 -2.81 5.87
N ILE A 79 -12.67 -1.85 6.49
CA ILE A 79 -11.63 -1.06 5.82
C ILE A 79 -10.48 -1.96 5.36
N ILE A 80 -10.00 -2.85 6.24
CA ILE A 80 -8.94 -3.81 5.91
C ILE A 80 -9.35 -4.67 4.72
N ASN A 81 -10.54 -5.25 4.73
CA ASN A 81 -11.02 -6.11 3.67
C ASN A 81 -11.12 -5.36 2.33
N GLY A 82 -11.68 -4.14 2.32
CA GLY A 82 -11.76 -3.33 1.11
C GLY A 82 -10.38 -3.00 0.53
N LEU A 83 -9.40 -2.70 1.38
CA LEU A 83 -8.03 -2.45 0.95
C LEU A 83 -7.35 -3.72 0.41
N LEU A 84 -7.55 -4.87 1.07
CA LEU A 84 -7.00 -6.14 0.62
C LEU A 84 -7.54 -6.56 -0.75
N ASP A 85 -8.83 -6.35 -1.01
CA ASP A 85 -9.45 -6.66 -2.30
C ASP A 85 -8.82 -5.83 -3.43
N VAL A 86 -8.67 -4.52 -3.21
CA VAL A 86 -8.03 -3.64 -4.19
C VAL A 86 -6.53 -3.97 -4.34
N ALA A 87 -5.84 -4.19 -3.24
CA ALA A 87 -4.42 -4.55 -3.25
C ALA A 87 -4.18 -5.85 -4.05
N LYS A 88 -5.05 -6.85 -3.92
CA LYS A 88 -4.99 -8.10 -4.68
C LYS A 88 -5.13 -7.85 -6.20
N ILE A 89 -6.06 -6.98 -6.62
CA ILE A 89 -6.25 -6.63 -8.03
C ILE A 89 -4.99 -5.99 -8.61
N TYR A 90 -4.38 -5.06 -7.88
CA TYR A 90 -3.20 -4.31 -8.32
C TYR A 90 -1.87 -4.98 -7.94
N LYS A 91 -1.90 -6.19 -7.35
CA LYS A 91 -0.73 -6.97 -6.91
C LYS A 91 0.16 -6.21 -5.91
N TYR A 92 -0.47 -5.48 -5.01
CA TYR A 92 0.18 -4.85 -3.87
C TYR A 92 0.09 -5.72 -2.61
N ASN A 93 1.10 -5.62 -1.77
CA ASN A 93 1.08 -6.14 -0.41
C ASN A 93 0.60 -5.05 0.55
N ILE A 94 -0.08 -5.44 1.62
CA ILE A 94 -0.45 -4.52 2.70
C ILE A 94 0.46 -4.81 3.91
N MET A 95 1.13 -3.75 4.38
CA MET A 95 1.88 -3.75 5.63
C MET A 95 1.01 -3.08 6.70
N LEU A 96 0.48 -3.87 7.62
CA LEU A 96 -0.43 -3.38 8.66
C LEU A 96 0.35 -2.90 9.88
N HIS A 97 0.04 -1.69 10.32
CA HIS A 97 0.47 -1.11 11.58
C HIS A 97 -0.76 -0.75 12.43
N THR A 98 -0.74 -1.15 13.69
CA THR A 98 -1.76 -0.77 14.66
C THR A 98 -1.18 0.23 15.64
N THR A 99 -1.91 1.29 15.95
CA THR A 99 -1.54 2.23 17.00
C THR A 99 -2.28 1.83 18.27
N THR A 100 -1.56 1.30 19.22
CA THR A 100 -2.02 1.12 20.60
C THR A 100 -1.80 2.42 21.40
N GLU A 101 -1.59 2.42 22.65
CA GLU A 101 -1.45 3.65 23.45
C GLU A 101 0.03 4.03 23.62
N GLY A 102 0.46 5.15 23.00
CA GLY A 102 1.78 5.74 23.25
C GLY A 102 2.33 6.60 22.09
N ILE A 103 2.78 7.81 22.40
CA ILE A 103 3.36 8.75 21.42
C ILE A 103 4.64 8.18 20.77
N ASN A 104 5.42 7.39 21.49
CA ASN A 104 6.65 6.78 20.98
C ASN A 104 6.36 5.75 19.87
N GLU A 105 5.25 5.01 19.96
CA GLU A 105 4.88 4.01 18.96
C GLU A 105 4.56 4.63 17.60
N ILE A 106 3.98 5.82 17.57
CA ILE A 106 3.64 6.50 16.30
C ILE A 106 4.92 6.87 15.55
N ASN A 107 5.93 7.39 16.24
CA ASN A 107 7.21 7.73 15.63
C ASN A 107 7.92 6.47 15.09
N ASP A 108 7.89 5.37 15.83
CA ASP A 108 8.46 4.09 15.41
C ASP A 108 7.73 3.55 14.15
N ILE A 109 6.41 3.68 14.09
CA ILE A 109 5.62 3.31 12.91
C ILE A 109 6.02 4.15 11.70
N ILE A 110 6.13 5.47 11.85
CA ILE A 110 6.55 6.38 10.77
C ILE A 110 7.96 6.04 10.27
N GLU A 111 8.90 5.81 11.20
CA GLU A 111 10.25 5.36 10.83
C GLU A 111 10.24 4.03 10.07
N ASN A 112 9.44 3.07 10.51
CA ASN A 112 9.33 1.77 9.85
C ASN A 112 8.72 1.89 8.44
N ILE A 113 7.72 2.74 8.26
CA ILE A 113 7.13 3.06 6.94
C ILE A 113 8.20 3.62 6.00
N ILE A 114 8.99 4.60 6.47
CA ILE A 114 10.04 5.22 5.68
C ILE A 114 11.16 4.22 5.35
N LYS A 115 11.64 3.46 6.33
CA LYS A 115 12.68 2.43 6.16
C LYS A 115 12.25 1.32 5.20
N SER A 116 10.97 0.96 5.22
CA SER A 116 10.39 -0.06 4.34
C SER A 116 10.18 0.42 2.90
N ARG A 117 10.35 1.72 2.63
CA ARG A 117 10.19 2.32 1.29
C ARG A 117 8.87 1.93 0.64
N VAL A 118 7.79 1.97 1.40
CA VAL A 118 6.45 1.68 0.87
C VAL A 118 6.09 2.66 -0.25
N ASP A 119 5.28 2.22 -1.21
CA ASP A 119 4.85 3.03 -2.35
C ASP A 119 3.75 4.05 -1.97
N GLY A 120 3.16 3.89 -0.78
CA GLY A 120 2.17 4.80 -0.22
C GLY A 120 1.71 4.35 1.15
N VAL A 121 0.97 5.22 1.83
CA VAL A 121 0.38 4.94 3.13
C VAL A 121 -1.09 5.30 3.15
N VAL A 122 -1.91 4.43 3.71
CA VAL A 122 -3.32 4.67 4.03
C VAL A 122 -3.44 4.75 5.54
N ILE A 123 -4.04 5.83 6.03
CA ILE A 123 -4.15 6.12 7.45
C ILE A 123 -5.63 6.20 7.81
N TYR A 124 -6.08 5.30 8.66
CA TYR A 124 -7.36 5.37 9.35
C TYR A 124 -7.06 5.50 10.84
N ASN A 125 -6.74 6.72 11.26
CA ASN A 125 -6.41 7.02 12.65
C ASN A 125 -6.54 8.51 12.91
N ASP A 126 -7.21 8.87 13.99
CA ASP A 126 -7.41 10.23 14.48
C ASP A 126 -6.26 10.71 15.40
N LYS A 127 -5.38 9.81 15.81
CA LYS A 127 -4.25 10.11 16.71
C LYS A 127 -3.00 10.62 15.98
N LEU A 128 -2.90 10.44 14.65
CA LEU A 128 -1.78 11.00 13.90
C LEU A 128 -1.91 12.51 13.78
N MET A 129 -0.91 13.19 14.28
CA MET A 129 -0.84 14.64 14.27
C MET A 129 -0.20 15.16 12.98
N ARG A 130 -0.26 16.48 12.79
CA ARG A 130 0.26 17.14 11.59
C ARG A 130 1.77 16.96 11.41
N GLU A 131 2.52 16.73 12.48
CA GLU A 131 3.97 16.55 12.44
C GLU A 131 4.37 15.23 11.80
N GLU A 132 3.67 14.14 12.11
CA GLU A 132 3.90 12.82 11.52
C GLU A 132 3.57 12.82 10.02
N LEU A 133 2.44 13.44 9.65
CA LEU A 133 2.06 13.60 8.24
C LEU A 133 3.09 14.43 7.48
N ASN A 134 3.61 15.51 8.07
CA ASN A 134 4.67 16.32 7.49
C ASN A 134 5.96 15.52 7.29
N THR A 135 6.28 14.63 8.22
CA THR A 135 7.46 13.77 8.11
C THR A 135 7.33 12.82 6.92
N LEU A 136 6.21 12.10 6.78
CA LEU A 136 5.95 11.25 5.61
C LEU A 136 5.99 12.04 4.29
N THR A 137 5.42 13.24 4.28
CA THR A 137 5.42 14.13 3.11
C THR A 137 6.84 14.56 2.70
N LYS A 138 7.74 14.82 3.66
CA LYS A 138 9.15 15.14 3.40
C LYS A 138 9.89 14.01 2.69
N TYR A 139 9.53 12.76 2.97
CA TYR A 139 10.07 11.57 2.30
C TYR A 139 9.34 11.22 1.00
N ASN A 140 8.43 12.08 0.52
CA ASN A 140 7.62 11.88 -0.67
C ASN A 140 6.79 10.59 -0.66
N VAL A 141 6.33 10.17 0.50
CA VAL A 141 5.40 9.04 0.63
C VAL A 141 3.99 9.54 0.32
N PRO A 142 3.29 9.03 -0.70
CA PRO A 142 1.89 9.35 -0.95
C PRO A 142 1.00 8.96 0.22
N ILE A 143 0.11 9.89 0.64
CA ILE A 143 -0.73 9.71 1.83
C ILE A 143 -2.20 9.77 1.44
N VAL A 144 -2.97 8.80 1.92
CA VAL A 144 -4.44 8.82 1.90
C VAL A 144 -4.96 8.70 3.33
N ILE A 145 -5.81 9.62 3.74
CA ILE A 145 -6.48 9.58 5.05
C ILE A 145 -7.92 9.09 4.86
N ILE A 146 -8.35 8.16 5.70
CA ILE A 146 -9.74 7.69 5.76
C ILE A 146 -10.41 8.24 7.01
N GLY A 147 -11.63 8.75 6.84
CA GLY A 147 -12.50 9.22 7.93
C GLY A 147 -12.55 10.73 8.07
N ASN A 148 -11.45 11.44 7.88
CA ASN A 148 -11.37 12.88 8.07
C ASN A 148 -11.12 13.61 6.76
N LYS A 149 -11.81 14.75 6.57
CA LYS A 149 -11.52 15.68 5.48
C LYS A 149 -10.20 16.40 5.74
N VAL A 150 -9.30 16.37 4.78
CA VAL A 150 -8.01 17.08 4.87
C VAL A 150 -7.89 18.02 3.69
N SER A 151 -7.55 19.28 3.99
CA SER A 151 -7.28 20.31 2.99
C SER A 151 -5.77 20.52 2.87
N ASP A 152 -5.10 19.60 2.16
CA ASP A 152 -3.68 19.65 1.87
C ASP A 152 -3.42 19.17 0.44
N ALA A 153 -2.56 19.87 -0.30
CA ALA A 153 -2.28 19.55 -1.71
C ALA A 153 -1.54 18.21 -1.92
N LYS A 154 -0.89 17.68 -0.87
CA LYS A 154 -0.08 16.47 -0.92
C LYS A 154 -0.74 15.26 -0.26
N ILE A 155 -1.90 15.46 0.39
CA ILE A 155 -2.61 14.43 1.13
C ILE A 155 -3.99 14.28 0.53
N SER A 156 -4.34 13.07 0.09
CA SER A 156 -5.68 12.73 -0.34
C SER A 156 -6.52 12.28 0.86
N SER A 157 -7.83 12.51 0.82
CA SER A 157 -8.73 12.00 1.85
C SER A 157 -9.97 11.34 1.26
N VAL A 158 -10.44 10.30 1.95
CA VAL A 158 -11.72 9.63 1.71
C VAL A 158 -12.53 9.73 2.99
N TYR A 159 -13.65 10.41 2.94
CA TYR A 159 -14.49 10.67 4.12
C TYR A 159 -15.96 10.69 3.76
N VAL A 160 -16.80 10.51 4.76
CA VAL A 160 -18.25 10.73 4.67
C VAL A 160 -18.54 12.10 5.23
N ASP A 161 -19.21 12.95 4.45
CA ASP A 161 -19.62 14.29 4.89
C ASP A 161 -20.86 14.20 5.80
N ILE A 162 -20.63 13.70 7.02
CA ILE A 162 -21.70 13.47 8.00
C ILE A 162 -22.32 14.80 8.43
N GLU A 163 -21.51 15.85 8.57
CA GLU A 163 -21.99 17.17 8.98
C GLU A 163 -23.05 17.70 8.02
N ASN A 164 -22.76 17.70 6.72
CA ASN A 164 -23.71 18.15 5.70
C ASN A 164 -24.93 17.23 5.62
N ALA A 165 -24.73 15.91 5.72
CA ALA A 165 -25.84 14.95 5.70
C ALA A 165 -26.80 15.15 6.86
N VAL A 166 -26.28 15.38 8.08
CA VAL A 166 -27.10 15.68 9.27
C VAL A 166 -27.80 17.02 9.12
N TYR A 167 -27.09 18.05 8.64
CA TYR A 167 -27.67 19.36 8.37
C TYR A 167 -28.87 19.29 7.41
N GLU A 168 -28.70 18.65 6.25
CA GLU A 168 -29.76 18.46 5.27
C GLU A 168 -30.95 17.69 5.84
N LEU A 169 -30.69 16.63 6.62
CA LEU A 169 -31.73 15.83 7.26
C LEU A 169 -32.55 16.66 8.26
N VAL A 170 -31.87 17.41 9.12
CA VAL A 170 -32.54 18.28 10.12
C VAL A 170 -33.34 19.37 9.44
N MET A 171 -32.79 20.02 8.41
CA MET A 171 -33.50 21.06 7.65
C MET A 171 -34.76 20.50 7.01
N LYS A 172 -34.72 19.31 6.44
CA LYS A 172 -35.88 18.65 5.86
C LYS A 172 -36.99 18.39 6.90
N TYR A 173 -36.67 18.02 8.12
CA TYR A 173 -37.63 17.85 9.19
C TYR A 173 -38.24 19.20 9.65
N LEU A 174 -37.40 20.23 9.77
CA LEU A 174 -37.87 21.58 10.13
C LEU A 174 -38.80 22.17 9.07
N GLU A 175 -38.48 22.04 7.80
CA GLU A 175 -39.32 22.45 6.67
C GLU A 175 -40.66 21.67 6.65
N GLY A 176 -40.65 20.41 7.02
CA GLY A 176 -41.83 19.57 7.22
C GLY A 176 -42.63 19.88 8.49
N GLY A 177 -42.29 20.97 9.21
CA GLY A 177 -43.02 21.47 10.37
C GLY A 177 -42.68 20.72 11.69
N LYS A 178 -41.72 19.83 11.71
CA LYS A 178 -41.25 19.19 12.94
C LYS A 178 -40.45 20.18 13.77
N ARG A 179 -40.70 20.25 15.08
CA ARG A 179 -40.03 21.19 15.99
C ARG A 179 -39.26 20.48 17.10
N ASP A 180 -39.69 19.28 17.48
CA ASP A 180 -39.04 18.49 18.48
C ASP A 180 -38.19 17.41 17.79
N ILE A 181 -36.89 17.64 17.76
CA ILE A 181 -35.90 16.76 17.13
C ILE A 181 -34.92 16.36 18.21
N ALA A 182 -34.81 15.06 18.47
CA ALA A 182 -33.78 14.46 19.33
C ALA A 182 -32.69 13.81 18.45
N ILE A 183 -31.44 14.01 18.83
CA ILE A 183 -30.26 13.41 18.18
C ILE A 183 -29.57 12.48 19.18
#